data_915cd23955fa259e7677cb5be7f7ab9d
#
_entry.id   915cd23955fa259e7677cb5be7f7ab9d
#
_cell.length_a   1.000
_cell.length_b   1.000
_cell.length_c   1.000
_cell.angle_alpha   90.00
_cell.angle_beta   90.00
_cell.angle_gamma   90.00
#
_symmetry.space_group_name_H-M   'P 1'
#
loop_
_entity.id
_entity.type
_entity.pdbx_description
1 polymer ?
#
loop_
_entity_poly.entity_id
_entity_poly.type
_entity_poly.pdbx_seq_one_letter_code
_entity_poly.pdbx_strand_id
1 'polypeptide(L)'
;FHAANNYVPKLVKKGFEIAICEQTSSPEEMSLKGIKGPLTREVTRIITPGTLIEENHLESEQYNFLGCIFIDKLNFSISWLDVSTGSFTSNTFKYKTEQELSYKIENVLNKISISELLISDKEIRSLEYLNVKIKKISDIYFTFNENVKRLKDHFGDKNFNEKIEKIQIIACGVLLYYLRHTFKQDLPQLRDIKTEQDIPFLEIDKSTMSSLEIICTINGEKNNSLLNVINKTLTASGSRLIKERLLAPSNNKDEIIRRQKIAEFLYINKTFKEKIKNYLNKINDFERSLSRISLNTINAKELLILAENLKTTLEIKSEINNFKNCDRFIKFLSEKIKINEDLIFEILKAIKKSVLHENKDNDFINRGYSNELDKVKDIQNSSGDKIIEFQLKYITLTKINSLKIKYNKVLGYHIEIRTNHLDKINLFDQFIHRQTTAQTVRYTTKELLDLEIKINQANKLINELEIDFYLILKKRILEEKQNIFQMSDFIAQLDIANMT
;
A
#
# COMPACT_ATOMS: atom_id res chain seq x y z
N PHE A 1 16.67 1.87 12.47
CA PHE A 1 15.75 1.70 11.33
C PHE A 1 14.29 1.81 11.78
N HIS A 2 13.85 1.13 12.87
CA HIS A 2 12.47 1.16 13.36
C HIS A 2 11.92 2.56 13.69
N ALA A 3 12.76 3.53 13.99
CA ALA A 3 12.36 4.91 14.23
C ALA A 3 12.13 5.73 12.95
N ALA A 4 12.58 5.27 11.78
CA ALA A 4 12.45 5.99 10.52
C ALA A 4 10.97 6.31 10.22
N ASN A 5 10.07 5.36 10.44
CA ASN A 5 8.63 5.53 10.23
C ASN A 5 8.01 6.68 11.04
N ASN A 6 8.64 7.12 12.13
CA ASN A 6 8.15 8.23 12.95
C ASN A 6 8.70 9.59 12.50
N TYR A 7 9.89 9.61 11.89
CA TYR A 7 10.57 10.86 11.51
C TYR A 7 10.33 11.25 10.06
N VAL A 8 10.32 10.27 9.15
CA VAL A 8 10.11 10.49 7.69
C VAL A 8 8.90 11.38 7.42
N PRO A 9 7.71 11.10 7.97
CA PRO A 9 6.52 11.91 7.67
C PRO A 9 6.61 13.34 8.16
N LYS A 10 7.22 13.53 9.32
CA LYS A 10 7.38 14.88 9.90
C LYS A 10 8.29 15.76 9.05
N LEU A 11 9.31 15.14 8.46
CA LEU A 11 10.24 15.84 7.56
C LEU A 11 9.59 16.10 6.20
N VAL A 12 8.88 15.12 5.64
CA VAL A 12 8.18 15.27 4.35
C VAL A 12 7.08 16.33 4.45
N LYS A 13 6.29 16.38 5.54
CA LYS A 13 5.31 17.44 5.78
C LYS A 13 5.94 18.84 5.86
N LYS A 14 7.20 18.95 6.25
CA LYS A 14 7.97 20.20 6.19
C LYS A 14 8.59 20.48 4.82
N GLY A 15 8.29 19.65 3.82
CA GLY A 15 8.73 19.83 2.45
C GLY A 15 10.10 19.23 2.12
N PHE A 16 10.72 18.44 2.99
CA PHE A 16 11.98 17.76 2.70
C PHE A 16 11.77 16.53 1.83
N GLU A 17 12.75 16.24 0.96
CA GLU A 17 12.87 14.98 0.23
C GLU A 17 13.83 14.06 1.01
N ILE A 18 13.46 12.79 1.16
CA ILE A 18 14.20 11.84 2.00
C ILE A 18 14.65 10.66 1.14
N ALA A 19 15.96 10.43 1.09
CA ALA A 19 16.53 9.24 0.47
C ALA A 19 16.71 8.13 1.51
N ILE A 20 16.09 6.99 1.27
CA ILE A 20 16.30 5.77 2.05
C ILE A 20 17.46 5.01 1.45
N CYS A 21 18.52 4.83 2.24
CA CYS A 21 19.70 4.05 1.86
C CYS A 21 19.69 2.73 2.62
N GLU A 22 19.68 1.63 1.89
CA GLU A 22 19.75 0.29 2.45
C GLU A 22 21.04 -0.42 2.06
N GLN A 23 21.39 -1.41 2.85
CA GLN A 23 22.54 -2.27 2.58
C GLN A 23 22.11 -3.31 1.53
N THR A 24 22.76 -3.31 0.37
CA THR A 24 22.44 -4.18 -0.76
C THR A 24 23.34 -5.41 -0.87
N SER A 25 24.37 -5.52 -0.01
CA SER A 25 25.26 -6.68 0.03
C SER A 25 25.28 -7.32 1.42
N SER A 26 25.34 -8.65 1.49
CA SER A 26 25.57 -9.36 2.74
C SER A 26 27.09 -9.58 2.98
N PRO A 27 27.54 -9.72 4.25
CA PRO A 27 28.92 -10.07 4.55
C PRO A 27 29.36 -11.39 3.87
N GLU A 28 28.44 -12.34 3.75
CA GLU A 28 28.67 -13.64 3.12
C GLU A 28 28.88 -13.52 1.59
N GLU A 29 28.06 -12.72 0.92
CA GLU A 29 28.20 -12.45 -0.52
C GLU A 29 29.51 -11.72 -0.84
N MET A 30 29.90 -10.75 0.00
CA MET A 30 31.17 -10.04 -0.17
C MET A 30 32.36 -10.99 0.03
N SER A 31 32.29 -11.87 1.04
CA SER A 31 33.31 -12.89 1.28
C SER A 31 33.43 -13.88 0.12
N LEU A 32 32.32 -14.36 -0.44
CA LEU A 32 32.29 -15.25 -1.60
C LEU A 32 32.88 -14.59 -2.87
N LYS A 33 32.65 -13.28 -3.04
CA LYS A 33 33.19 -12.49 -4.14
C LYS A 33 34.64 -11.99 -3.90
N GLY A 34 35.24 -12.28 -2.74
CA GLY A 34 36.57 -11.84 -2.36
C GLY A 34 36.74 -10.32 -2.21
N ILE A 35 35.63 -9.59 -2.06
CA ILE A 35 35.63 -8.14 -1.95
C ILE A 35 35.87 -7.75 -0.48
N LYS A 36 37.00 -7.09 -0.22
CA LYS A 36 37.34 -6.51 1.09
C LYS A 36 36.92 -5.04 1.13
N GLY A 37 36.06 -4.67 2.07
CA GLY A 37 35.63 -3.28 2.23
C GLY A 37 34.33 -3.16 3.01
N PRO A 38 33.82 -1.92 3.21
CA PRO A 38 32.52 -1.70 3.82
C PRO A 38 31.41 -2.24 2.91
N LEU A 39 30.31 -2.69 3.52
CA LEU A 39 29.14 -3.19 2.80
C LEU A 39 28.55 -2.10 1.89
N THR A 40 28.18 -2.47 0.68
CA THR A 40 27.58 -1.54 -0.28
C THR A 40 26.21 -1.08 0.20
N ARG A 41 25.95 0.22 0.05
CA ARG A 41 24.67 0.83 0.35
C ARG A 41 24.17 1.60 -0.88
N GLU A 42 22.92 1.45 -1.19
CA GLU A 42 22.30 2.12 -2.33
C GLU A 42 21.02 2.83 -1.90
N VAL A 43 20.65 3.89 -2.62
CA VAL A 43 19.36 4.55 -2.43
C VAL A 43 18.29 3.66 -3.04
N THR A 44 17.50 3.02 -2.17
CA THR A 44 16.42 2.11 -2.57
C THR A 44 15.12 2.86 -2.82
N ARG A 45 14.91 4.01 -2.17
CA ARG A 45 13.70 4.82 -2.33
C ARG A 45 13.96 6.28 -2.03
N ILE A 46 13.29 7.18 -2.75
CA ILE A 46 13.22 8.60 -2.44
C ILE A 46 11.76 8.91 -2.08
N ILE A 47 11.54 9.48 -0.89
CA ILE A 47 10.21 9.86 -0.40
C ILE A 47 10.07 11.36 -0.51
N THR A 48 9.02 11.80 -1.20
CA THR A 48 8.67 13.21 -1.41
C THR A 48 7.22 13.46 -1.00
N PRO A 49 6.77 14.72 -0.87
CA PRO A 49 5.37 15.00 -0.52
C PRO A 49 4.34 14.33 -1.42
N GLY A 50 4.61 14.26 -2.74
CA GLY A 50 3.71 13.65 -3.72
C GLY A 50 3.82 12.12 -3.83
N THR A 51 4.82 11.48 -3.20
CA THR A 51 5.08 10.03 -3.32
C THR A 51 4.89 9.26 -2.01
N LEU A 52 4.19 9.82 -1.03
CA LEU A 52 3.84 9.15 0.22
C LEU A 52 2.80 8.05 -0.01
N ILE A 53 2.97 6.89 0.67
CA ILE A 53 2.07 5.72 0.55
C ILE A 53 1.68 5.20 1.93
N GLU A 54 2.50 5.43 2.95
CA GLU A 54 2.33 4.88 4.28
C GLU A 54 1.04 5.42 4.93
N GLU A 55 0.22 4.50 5.48
CA GLU A 55 -1.11 4.79 6.03
C GLU A 55 -1.07 5.80 7.18
N ASN A 56 -0.08 5.66 8.06
CA ASN A 56 0.07 6.56 9.22
C ASN A 56 0.39 8.01 8.85
N HIS A 57 0.60 8.32 7.56
CA HIS A 57 1.10 9.60 7.08
C HIS A 57 0.13 10.31 6.16
N LEU A 58 -0.88 9.59 5.68
CA LEU A 58 -1.91 10.08 4.79
C LEU A 58 -3.24 10.18 5.56
N GLU A 59 -3.94 11.29 5.37
CA GLU A 59 -5.34 11.37 5.81
C GLU A 59 -6.15 10.40 4.95
N SER A 60 -6.86 9.46 5.58
CA SER A 60 -7.65 8.42 4.89
C SER A 60 -8.68 9.01 3.93
N GLU A 61 -9.24 10.16 4.30
CA GLU A 61 -10.31 10.85 3.63
C GLU A 61 -9.85 11.76 2.48
N GLN A 62 -8.55 11.85 2.21
CA GLN A 62 -8.00 12.76 1.20
C GLN A 62 -7.04 12.04 0.26
N TYR A 63 -7.04 12.52 -1.00
CA TYR A 63 -5.99 12.17 -1.95
C TYR A 63 -4.70 12.92 -1.65
N ASN A 64 -3.57 12.33 -2.05
CA ASN A 64 -2.25 12.95 -2.00
C ASN A 64 -1.70 13.06 -3.42
N PHE A 65 -2.07 14.11 -4.12
CA PHE A 65 -1.77 14.23 -5.54
C PHE A 65 -0.36 14.74 -5.82
N LEU A 66 0.32 14.01 -6.70
CA LEU A 66 1.49 14.46 -7.46
C LEU A 66 1.00 15.00 -8.80
N GLY A 67 1.32 16.24 -9.15
CA GLY A 67 0.89 16.89 -10.38
C GLY A 67 2.05 17.11 -11.35
N CYS A 68 1.72 17.30 -12.64
CA CYS A 68 2.64 17.77 -13.67
C CYS A 68 1.92 18.74 -14.60
N ILE A 69 2.55 19.89 -14.86
CA ILE A 69 2.09 20.85 -15.88
C ILE A 69 3.05 20.79 -17.07
N PHE A 70 2.46 20.74 -18.25
CA PHE A 70 3.18 20.93 -19.52
C PHE A 70 2.45 21.95 -20.39
N ILE A 71 3.20 22.95 -20.87
CA ILE A 71 2.70 24.07 -21.68
C ILE A 71 3.26 23.94 -23.10
N ASP A 72 2.39 23.98 -24.10
CA ASP A 72 2.78 24.04 -25.51
C ASP A 72 1.95 25.10 -26.25
N LYS A 73 2.60 26.22 -26.63
CA LYS A 73 2.01 27.36 -27.31
C LYS A 73 0.82 27.94 -26.54
N LEU A 74 -0.41 27.73 -27.08
CA LEU A 74 -1.67 28.23 -26.51
C LEU A 74 -2.48 27.14 -25.79
N ASN A 75 -1.86 26.00 -25.53
CA ASN A 75 -2.47 24.89 -24.79
C ASN A 75 -1.58 24.50 -23.61
N PHE A 76 -2.21 24.05 -22.55
CA PHE A 76 -1.49 23.41 -21.45
C PHE A 76 -2.23 22.17 -20.97
N SER A 77 -1.50 21.20 -20.47
CA SER A 77 -2.04 20.04 -19.79
C SER A 77 -1.66 20.06 -18.33
N ILE A 78 -2.62 19.74 -17.47
CA ILE A 78 -2.38 19.37 -16.08
C ILE A 78 -2.74 17.90 -15.92
N SER A 79 -1.76 17.11 -15.49
CA SER A 79 -1.95 15.72 -15.14
C SER A 79 -1.63 15.51 -13.66
N TRP A 80 -2.40 14.68 -12.99
CA TRP A 80 -2.18 14.38 -11.57
C TRP A 80 -2.50 12.94 -11.25
N LEU A 81 -1.77 12.39 -10.30
CA LEU A 81 -1.98 11.05 -9.81
C LEU A 81 -1.80 10.98 -8.29
N ASP A 82 -2.52 10.08 -7.65
CA ASP A 82 -2.29 9.69 -6.27
C ASP A 82 -1.69 8.28 -6.23
N VAL A 83 -0.45 8.21 -5.79
CA VAL A 83 0.33 6.97 -5.72
C VAL A 83 -0.31 5.97 -4.77
N SER A 84 -0.96 6.44 -3.72
CA SER A 84 -1.56 5.61 -2.68
C SER A 84 -2.85 4.93 -3.12
N THR A 85 -3.65 5.59 -3.98
CA THR A 85 -4.94 5.10 -4.45
C THR A 85 -4.92 4.62 -5.90
N GLY A 86 -3.84 4.93 -6.62
CA GLY A 86 -3.71 4.66 -8.05
C GLY A 86 -4.52 5.59 -8.95
N SER A 87 -5.21 6.59 -8.41
CA SER A 87 -5.97 7.56 -9.22
C SER A 87 -5.05 8.31 -10.17
N PHE A 88 -5.42 8.40 -11.45
CA PHE A 88 -4.64 9.07 -12.48
C PHE A 88 -5.57 9.83 -13.44
N THR A 89 -5.41 11.14 -13.52
CA THR A 89 -6.26 12.02 -14.34
C THR A 89 -5.39 13.00 -15.13
N SER A 90 -5.85 13.38 -16.30
CA SER A 90 -5.17 14.36 -17.17
C SER A 90 -6.18 15.20 -17.93
N ASN A 91 -5.99 16.51 -17.91
CA ASN A 91 -6.83 17.48 -18.60
C ASN A 91 -6.03 18.41 -19.48
N THR A 92 -6.64 18.88 -20.58
CA THR A 92 -6.09 19.88 -21.50
C THR A 92 -6.94 21.13 -21.47
N PHE A 93 -6.27 22.26 -21.48
CA PHE A 93 -6.88 23.59 -21.49
C PHE A 93 -6.26 24.46 -22.57
N LYS A 94 -7.07 25.34 -23.17
CA LYS A 94 -6.63 26.38 -24.08
C LYS A 94 -6.59 27.73 -23.36
N TYR A 95 -5.65 28.57 -23.71
CA TYR A 95 -5.55 29.93 -23.19
C TYR A 95 -5.12 30.91 -24.30
N LYS A 96 -5.38 32.20 -24.14
CA LYS A 96 -5.04 33.26 -25.09
C LYS A 96 -4.01 34.21 -24.53
N THR A 97 -3.97 34.42 -23.23
CA THR A 97 -3.08 35.35 -22.53
C THR A 97 -2.45 34.67 -21.32
N GLU A 98 -1.29 35.16 -20.88
CA GLU A 98 -0.63 34.65 -19.67
C GLU A 98 -1.49 34.80 -18.41
N GLN A 99 -2.30 35.87 -18.34
CA GLN A 99 -3.25 36.06 -17.25
C GLN A 99 -4.33 34.95 -17.22
N GLU A 100 -4.85 34.60 -18.41
CA GLU A 100 -5.81 33.49 -18.53
C GLU A 100 -5.18 32.12 -18.17
N LEU A 101 -3.91 31.90 -18.58
CA LEU A 101 -3.14 30.74 -18.21
C LEU A 101 -3.04 30.62 -16.69
N SER A 102 -2.56 31.67 -16.03
CA SER A 102 -2.41 31.73 -14.57
C SER A 102 -3.72 31.46 -13.86
N TYR A 103 -4.79 32.12 -14.27
CA TYR A 103 -6.13 31.97 -13.71
C TYR A 103 -6.65 30.51 -13.84
N LYS A 104 -6.50 29.89 -15.02
CA LYS A 104 -6.94 28.52 -15.27
C LYS A 104 -6.13 27.51 -14.45
N ILE A 105 -4.81 27.68 -14.38
CA ILE A 105 -3.95 26.82 -13.56
C ILE A 105 -4.36 26.90 -12.09
N GLU A 106 -4.51 28.11 -11.53
CA GLU A 106 -4.94 28.29 -10.14
C GLU A 106 -6.30 27.64 -9.85
N ASN A 107 -7.26 27.80 -10.75
CA ASN A 107 -8.59 27.18 -10.59
C ASN A 107 -8.51 25.65 -10.52
N VAL A 108 -7.68 25.03 -11.37
CA VAL A 108 -7.48 23.58 -11.33
C VAL A 108 -6.78 23.16 -10.05
N LEU A 109 -5.69 23.83 -9.67
CA LEU A 109 -4.92 23.53 -8.47
C LEU A 109 -5.73 23.69 -7.17
N ASN A 110 -6.65 24.65 -7.14
CA ASN A 110 -7.55 24.85 -5.99
C ASN A 110 -8.58 23.71 -5.83
N LYS A 111 -9.01 23.08 -6.94
CA LYS A 111 -9.90 21.91 -6.92
C LYS A 111 -9.16 20.64 -6.47
N ILE A 112 -7.89 20.53 -6.91
CA ILE A 112 -7.10 19.31 -6.77
C ILE A 112 -6.01 19.54 -5.74
N SER A 113 -6.15 19.37 -4.51
CA SER A 113 -5.12 19.58 -3.48
C SER A 113 -3.79 18.87 -3.82
N ILE A 114 -2.98 19.49 -4.70
CA ILE A 114 -1.68 18.94 -5.15
C ILE A 114 -0.65 19.16 -4.06
N SER A 115 0.03 18.09 -3.65
CA SER A 115 1.08 18.12 -2.63
C SER A 115 2.45 18.44 -3.21
N GLU A 116 2.68 18.09 -4.48
CA GLU A 116 3.92 18.33 -5.20
C GLU A 116 3.62 18.48 -6.70
N LEU A 117 4.21 19.49 -7.34
CA LEU A 117 3.97 19.83 -8.73
C LEU A 117 5.26 19.78 -9.54
N LEU A 118 5.29 18.93 -10.56
CA LEU A 118 6.41 18.80 -11.48
C LEU A 118 6.26 19.82 -12.62
N ILE A 119 7.32 20.57 -12.88
CA ILE A 119 7.34 21.59 -13.93
C ILE A 119 8.69 21.52 -14.65
N SER A 120 8.70 21.80 -15.98
CA SER A 120 9.95 21.95 -16.73
C SER A 120 10.78 23.10 -16.18
N ASP A 121 12.08 22.93 -16.14
CA ASP A 121 13.04 23.98 -15.75
C ASP A 121 12.93 25.25 -16.62
N LYS A 122 12.41 25.14 -17.84
CA LYS A 122 12.13 26.28 -18.73
C LYS A 122 10.92 27.11 -18.31
N GLU A 123 9.89 26.48 -17.73
CA GLU A 123 8.58 27.09 -17.44
C GLU A 123 8.50 27.70 -16.02
N ILE A 124 9.53 27.58 -15.21
CA ILE A 124 9.50 27.92 -13.79
C ILE A 124 9.12 29.37 -13.54
N ARG A 125 9.72 30.33 -14.29
CA ARG A 125 9.53 31.75 -14.05
C ARG A 125 8.07 32.20 -14.17
N SER A 126 7.30 31.50 -15.01
CA SER A 126 5.88 31.79 -15.22
C SER A 126 4.97 31.23 -14.12
N LEU A 127 5.47 30.30 -13.27
CA LEU A 127 4.68 29.54 -12.32
C LEU A 127 5.17 29.64 -10.86
N GLU A 128 6.20 30.47 -10.59
CA GLU A 128 6.74 30.68 -9.22
C GLU A 128 5.73 31.29 -8.23
N TYR A 129 4.67 31.92 -8.73
CA TYR A 129 3.61 32.52 -7.90
C TYR A 129 2.68 31.47 -7.26
N LEU A 130 2.73 30.20 -7.71
CA LEU A 130 1.88 29.14 -7.20
C LEU A 130 2.26 28.75 -5.78
N ASN A 131 1.29 28.73 -4.90
CA ASN A 131 1.48 28.30 -3.50
C ASN A 131 1.42 26.76 -3.36
N VAL A 132 2.27 26.07 -4.14
CA VAL A 132 2.43 24.61 -4.15
C VAL A 132 3.91 24.28 -4.16
N LYS A 133 4.31 23.16 -3.57
CA LYS A 133 5.70 22.70 -3.67
C LYS A 133 6.04 22.34 -5.11
N ILE A 134 6.91 23.12 -5.74
CA ILE A 134 7.36 22.91 -7.12
C ILE A 134 8.63 22.06 -7.13
N LYS A 135 8.64 21.02 -7.97
CA LYS A 135 9.81 20.22 -8.32
C LYS A 135 10.21 20.48 -9.76
N LYS A 136 11.44 20.95 -9.94
CA LYS A 136 12.02 21.23 -11.26
C LYS A 136 12.46 19.92 -11.91
N ILE A 137 12.01 19.70 -13.14
CA ILE A 137 12.38 18.54 -13.96
C ILE A 137 13.03 19.07 -15.24
N SER A 138 14.16 18.45 -15.62
CA SER A 138 14.85 18.87 -16.85
C SER A 138 13.97 18.67 -18.08
N ASP A 139 13.98 19.65 -18.97
CA ASP A 139 13.18 19.69 -20.21
C ASP A 139 13.39 18.48 -21.12
N ILE A 140 14.55 17.82 -21.03
CA ILE A 140 14.84 16.60 -21.77
C ILE A 140 13.86 15.45 -21.52
N TYR A 141 13.18 15.45 -20.37
CA TYR A 141 12.17 14.43 -20.01
C TYR A 141 10.78 14.75 -20.56
N PHE A 142 10.56 15.94 -21.11
CA PHE A 142 9.29 16.35 -21.72
C PHE A 142 9.20 16.05 -23.22
N THR A 143 9.89 15.02 -23.68
CA THR A 143 9.87 14.58 -25.08
C THR A 143 8.73 13.60 -25.35
N PHE A 144 7.98 13.82 -26.44
CA PHE A 144 6.79 13.04 -26.76
C PHE A 144 7.09 11.53 -26.90
N ASN A 145 8.07 11.16 -27.73
CA ASN A 145 8.34 9.74 -28.03
C ASN A 145 8.75 8.92 -26.81
N GLU A 146 9.57 9.49 -25.93
CA GLU A 146 9.98 8.83 -24.68
C GLU A 146 8.80 8.65 -23.73
N ASN A 147 7.90 9.64 -23.65
CA ASN A 147 6.75 9.57 -22.78
C ASN A 147 5.67 8.63 -23.30
N VAL A 148 5.50 8.49 -24.61
CA VAL A 148 4.68 7.41 -25.22
C VAL A 148 5.21 6.03 -24.79
N LYS A 149 6.53 5.83 -24.92
CA LYS A 149 7.16 4.56 -24.51
C LYS A 149 6.93 4.26 -23.02
N ARG A 150 7.14 5.24 -22.14
CA ARG A 150 6.91 5.07 -20.68
C ARG A 150 5.48 4.68 -20.34
N LEU A 151 4.51 5.29 -21.02
CA LEU A 151 3.08 4.96 -20.84
C LEU A 151 2.77 3.56 -21.34
N LYS A 152 3.26 3.19 -22.52
CA LYS A 152 3.07 1.83 -23.08
C LYS A 152 3.72 0.75 -22.20
N ASP A 153 4.91 1.01 -21.70
CA ASP A 153 5.63 0.11 -20.78
C ASP A 153 4.84 -0.13 -19.47
N HIS A 154 4.08 0.87 -19.01
CA HIS A 154 3.32 0.77 -17.76
C HIS A 154 1.93 0.17 -17.95
N PHE A 155 1.18 0.64 -18.97
CA PHE A 155 -0.22 0.24 -19.19
C PHE A 155 -0.37 -0.89 -20.22
N GLY A 156 0.67 -1.19 -21.00
CA GLY A 156 0.61 -2.09 -22.15
C GLY A 156 0.00 -1.44 -23.39
N ASP A 157 0.34 -1.94 -24.57
CA ASP A 157 -0.14 -1.37 -25.84
C ASP A 157 -1.67 -1.42 -25.98
N LYS A 158 -2.32 -2.45 -25.43
CA LYS A 158 -3.79 -2.64 -25.53
C LYS A 158 -4.58 -1.72 -24.60
N ASN A 159 -3.99 -1.26 -23.52
CA ASN A 159 -4.64 -0.42 -22.49
C ASN A 159 -4.30 1.06 -22.66
N PHE A 160 -3.42 1.39 -23.61
CA PHE A 160 -3.07 2.77 -23.90
C PHE A 160 -4.23 3.43 -24.67
N ASN A 161 -4.84 4.44 -24.04
CA ASN A 161 -5.99 5.12 -24.62
C ASN A 161 -5.54 6.08 -25.74
N GLU A 162 -5.80 5.75 -27.00
CA GLU A 162 -5.46 6.57 -28.19
C GLU A 162 -6.15 7.96 -28.21
N LYS A 163 -7.15 8.17 -27.37
CA LYS A 163 -7.86 9.45 -27.24
C LYS A 163 -7.10 10.52 -26.44
N ILE A 164 -5.94 10.18 -25.85
CA ILE A 164 -5.14 11.11 -25.05
C ILE A 164 -4.35 12.04 -25.98
N GLU A 165 -4.44 13.35 -25.75
CA GLU A 165 -3.71 14.36 -26.55
C GLU A 165 -2.21 14.30 -26.29
N LYS A 166 -1.40 14.79 -27.28
CA LYS A 166 0.07 14.79 -27.17
C LYS A 166 0.59 15.47 -25.90
N ILE A 167 0.01 16.60 -25.53
CA ILE A 167 0.43 17.35 -24.34
C ILE A 167 0.11 16.61 -23.04
N GLN A 168 -1.00 15.87 -23.00
CA GLN A 168 -1.35 15.02 -21.88
C GLN A 168 -0.39 13.81 -21.76
N ILE A 169 -0.04 13.19 -22.90
CA ILE A 169 0.93 12.09 -22.96
C ILE A 169 2.27 12.53 -22.35
N ILE A 170 2.73 13.76 -22.68
CA ILE A 170 3.98 14.27 -22.14
C ILE A 170 3.87 14.45 -20.62
N ALA A 171 2.84 15.13 -20.14
CA ALA A 171 2.66 15.37 -18.70
C ALA A 171 2.49 14.06 -17.90
N CYS A 172 1.68 13.12 -18.40
CA CYS A 172 1.51 11.80 -17.78
C CYS A 172 2.81 10.99 -17.77
N GLY A 173 3.56 11.00 -18.88
CA GLY A 173 4.80 10.27 -18.98
C GLY A 173 5.90 10.81 -18.06
N VAL A 174 5.94 12.14 -17.82
CA VAL A 174 6.85 12.77 -16.85
C VAL A 174 6.49 12.35 -15.42
N LEU A 175 5.21 12.23 -15.08
CA LEU A 175 4.78 11.67 -13.79
C LEU A 175 5.31 10.23 -13.61
N LEU A 176 5.16 9.36 -14.62
CA LEU A 176 5.71 8.00 -14.56
C LEU A 176 7.24 7.98 -14.47
N TYR A 177 7.94 8.86 -15.19
CA TYR A 177 9.38 9.03 -15.04
C TYR A 177 9.75 9.34 -13.60
N TYR A 178 9.06 10.31 -12.98
CA TYR A 178 9.32 10.72 -11.61
C TYR A 178 9.04 9.60 -10.61
N LEU A 179 7.97 8.83 -10.80
CA LEU A 179 7.70 7.65 -9.99
C LEU A 179 8.82 6.60 -10.10
N ARG A 180 9.28 6.29 -11.32
CA ARG A 180 10.42 5.37 -11.52
C ARG A 180 11.70 5.88 -10.85
N HIS A 181 11.92 7.18 -10.88
CA HIS A 181 13.08 7.80 -10.22
C HIS A 181 13.00 7.70 -8.70
N THR A 182 11.81 7.85 -8.11
CA THR A 182 11.60 7.88 -6.65
C THR A 182 11.45 6.49 -6.05
N PHE A 183 10.76 5.58 -6.72
CA PHE A 183 10.55 4.20 -6.23
C PHE A 183 11.68 3.24 -6.58
N LYS A 184 12.47 3.53 -7.61
CA LYS A 184 13.63 2.74 -8.07
C LYS A 184 13.31 1.34 -8.59
N GLN A 185 12.53 0.55 -7.86
CA GLN A 185 12.19 -0.84 -8.16
C GLN A 185 10.77 -0.96 -8.72
N ASP A 186 9.80 -1.30 -7.90
CA ASP A 186 8.43 -1.51 -8.33
C ASP A 186 7.62 -0.21 -8.32
N LEU A 187 6.74 -0.07 -9.31
CA LEU A 187 5.78 1.00 -9.36
C LEU A 187 4.46 0.59 -8.68
N PRO A 188 3.79 1.51 -7.98
CA PRO A 188 2.45 1.25 -7.49
C PRO A 188 1.47 1.03 -8.64
N GLN A 189 0.38 0.32 -8.36
CA GLN A 189 -0.65 0.08 -9.37
C GLN A 189 -1.44 1.36 -9.62
N LEU A 190 -1.49 1.77 -10.89
CA LEU A 190 -2.26 2.94 -11.31
C LEU A 190 -3.51 2.50 -12.07
N ARG A 191 -4.57 3.30 -11.94
CA ARG A 191 -5.78 3.21 -12.76
C ARG A 191 -5.48 3.71 -14.17
N ASP A 192 -6.34 3.35 -15.12
CA ASP A 192 -6.30 3.93 -16.46
C ASP A 192 -6.47 5.46 -16.37
N ILE A 193 -5.79 6.18 -17.27
CA ILE A 193 -5.81 7.64 -17.27
C ILE A 193 -7.23 8.12 -17.60
N LYS A 194 -7.83 8.86 -16.67
CA LYS A 194 -9.11 9.54 -16.90
C LYS A 194 -8.86 10.90 -17.55
N THR A 195 -9.66 11.21 -18.56
CA THR A 195 -9.72 12.56 -19.15
C THR A 195 -11.07 13.16 -18.82
N GLU A 196 -11.11 14.35 -18.20
CA GLU A 196 -12.37 14.98 -17.77
C GLU A 196 -13.09 15.74 -18.87
N GLN A 197 -12.62 15.69 -20.12
CA GLN A 197 -13.24 16.43 -21.23
C GLN A 197 -14.70 16.06 -21.50
N ASP A 198 -15.15 14.90 -21.03
CA ASP A 198 -16.46 14.35 -21.29
C ASP A 198 -17.46 14.45 -20.13
N ILE A 199 -17.06 14.98 -18.96
CA ILE A 199 -17.96 15.08 -17.80
C ILE A 199 -18.28 16.54 -17.55
N PRO A 200 -19.49 17.01 -17.89
CA PRO A 200 -19.91 18.35 -17.60
C PRO A 200 -20.09 18.53 -16.09
N PHE A 201 -19.32 19.41 -15.47
CA PHE A 201 -19.44 19.78 -14.07
C PHE A 201 -19.59 21.30 -13.91
N LEU A 202 -20.17 21.72 -12.80
CA LEU A 202 -20.30 23.10 -12.45
C LEU A 202 -18.93 23.66 -12.05
N GLU A 203 -18.47 24.70 -12.74
CA GLU A 203 -17.27 25.41 -12.36
C GLU A 203 -17.58 26.36 -11.18
N ILE A 204 -16.89 26.15 -10.08
CA ILE A 204 -16.95 26.98 -8.88
C ILE A 204 -15.56 27.59 -8.68
N ASP A 205 -15.45 28.91 -8.67
CA ASP A 205 -14.18 29.58 -8.42
C ASP A 205 -13.78 29.52 -6.93
N LYS A 206 -12.50 29.81 -6.66
CA LYS A 206 -11.92 29.74 -5.31
C LYS A 206 -12.64 30.65 -4.31
N SER A 207 -13.03 31.85 -4.72
CA SER A 207 -13.67 32.82 -3.84
C SER A 207 -15.06 32.33 -3.42
N THR A 208 -15.81 31.79 -4.37
CA THR A 208 -17.12 31.17 -4.12
C THR A 208 -16.99 29.92 -3.24
N MET A 209 -16.02 29.04 -3.49
CA MET A 209 -15.76 27.86 -2.63
C MET A 209 -15.44 28.27 -1.20
N SER A 210 -14.63 29.31 -1.02
CA SER A 210 -14.27 29.85 0.30
C SER A 210 -15.45 30.50 0.98
N SER A 211 -16.24 31.31 0.26
CA SER A 211 -17.43 32.00 0.81
C SER A 211 -18.54 31.05 1.21
N LEU A 212 -18.66 29.91 0.49
CA LEU A 212 -19.61 28.83 0.83
C LEU A 212 -19.06 27.86 1.86
N GLU A 213 -17.84 28.06 2.33
CA GLU A 213 -17.18 27.20 3.33
C GLU A 213 -17.26 25.70 2.98
N ILE A 214 -17.04 25.35 1.72
CA ILE A 214 -17.28 23.99 1.21
C ILE A 214 -16.34 22.98 1.89
N ILE A 215 -15.03 23.26 1.97
CA ILE A 215 -14.02 22.34 2.53
C ILE A 215 -13.48 22.83 3.86
N CYS A 216 -13.35 24.13 4.03
CA CYS A 216 -12.88 24.78 5.24
C CYS A 216 -13.68 26.06 5.48
N THR A 217 -13.77 26.49 6.71
CA THR A 217 -14.36 27.78 7.10
C THR A 217 -13.51 28.93 6.58
N ILE A 218 -14.04 30.14 6.62
CA ILE A 218 -13.31 31.38 6.27
C ILE A 218 -12.01 31.49 7.08
N ASN A 219 -11.99 30.98 8.31
CA ASN A 219 -10.80 30.95 9.18
C ASN A 219 -9.80 29.82 8.84
N GLY A 220 -10.08 29.00 7.81
CA GLY A 220 -9.22 27.89 7.41
C GLY A 220 -9.37 26.59 8.20
N GLU A 221 -10.37 26.51 9.09
CA GLU A 221 -10.66 25.32 9.87
C GLU A 221 -11.47 24.30 9.06
N LYS A 222 -11.14 23.01 9.17
CA LYS A 222 -11.95 21.93 8.54
C LYS A 222 -13.28 21.72 9.25
N ASN A 223 -13.29 21.84 10.58
CA ASN A 223 -14.50 21.71 11.39
C ASN A 223 -15.53 22.80 11.02
N ASN A 224 -16.80 22.42 11.01
CA ASN A 224 -17.94 23.27 10.64
C ASN A 224 -18.01 23.67 9.15
N SER A 225 -17.14 23.15 8.29
CA SER A 225 -17.31 23.28 6.83
C SER A 225 -18.49 22.44 6.34
N LEU A 226 -19.02 22.76 5.15
CA LEU A 226 -20.10 21.97 4.53
C LEU A 226 -19.70 20.49 4.42
N LEU A 227 -18.49 20.18 3.94
CA LEU A 227 -18.00 18.81 3.87
C LEU A 227 -18.01 18.13 5.23
N ASN A 228 -17.52 18.79 6.27
CA ASN A 228 -17.48 18.19 7.62
C ASN A 228 -18.87 17.87 8.17
N VAL A 229 -19.86 18.72 7.89
CA VAL A 229 -21.23 18.51 8.36
C VAL A 229 -21.92 17.35 7.64
N ILE A 230 -21.79 17.28 6.31
CA ILE A 230 -22.51 16.31 5.50
C ILE A 230 -21.78 14.96 5.36
N ASN A 231 -20.45 14.91 5.54
CA ASN A 231 -19.71 13.67 5.42
C ASN A 231 -20.03 12.72 6.57
N LYS A 232 -20.87 11.73 6.28
CA LYS A 232 -21.24 10.63 7.18
C LYS A 232 -20.87 9.28 6.56
N THR A 233 -19.97 9.28 5.59
CA THR A 233 -19.46 8.05 4.96
C THR A 233 -18.70 7.19 5.96
N LEU A 234 -18.72 5.89 5.73
CA LEU A 234 -18.11 4.87 6.59
C LEU A 234 -16.79 4.36 6.03
N THR A 235 -16.56 4.59 4.72
CA THR A 235 -15.37 4.12 4.01
C THR A 235 -14.50 5.29 3.56
N ALA A 236 -13.19 5.07 3.49
CA ALA A 236 -12.25 6.07 3.02
C ALA A 236 -12.50 6.47 1.55
N SER A 237 -12.84 5.49 0.69
CA SER A 237 -13.19 5.75 -0.71
C SER A 237 -14.48 6.58 -0.84
N GLY A 238 -15.48 6.33 0.01
CA GLY A 238 -16.70 7.16 0.09
C GLY A 238 -16.38 8.60 0.48
N SER A 239 -15.54 8.80 1.49
CA SER A 239 -15.13 10.12 1.96
C SER A 239 -14.34 10.91 0.89
N ARG A 240 -13.45 10.24 0.16
CA ARG A 240 -12.77 10.86 -0.99
C ARG A 240 -13.74 11.25 -2.09
N LEU A 241 -14.68 10.37 -2.43
CA LEU A 241 -15.65 10.61 -3.49
C LEU A 241 -16.64 11.73 -3.16
N ILE A 242 -17.11 11.88 -1.90
CA ILE A 242 -17.99 12.98 -1.53
C ILE A 242 -17.29 14.33 -1.63
N LYS A 243 -16.01 14.40 -1.22
CA LYS A 243 -15.19 15.60 -1.37
C LYS A 243 -15.04 15.96 -2.85
N GLU A 244 -14.73 15.00 -3.71
CA GLU A 244 -14.62 15.21 -5.17
C GLU A 244 -15.92 15.74 -5.75
N ARG A 245 -17.07 15.15 -5.37
CA ARG A 245 -18.40 15.58 -5.84
C ARG A 245 -18.78 16.98 -5.38
N LEU A 246 -18.33 17.41 -4.23
CA LEU A 246 -18.56 18.78 -3.74
C LEU A 246 -17.70 19.80 -4.47
N LEU A 247 -16.46 19.43 -4.80
CA LEU A 247 -15.53 20.30 -5.54
C LEU A 247 -15.87 20.42 -7.02
N ALA A 248 -16.47 19.37 -7.59
CA ALA A 248 -16.88 19.29 -8.98
C ALA A 248 -18.31 18.72 -9.09
N PRO A 249 -19.34 19.51 -8.73
CA PRO A 249 -20.72 19.05 -8.84
C PRO A 249 -21.10 18.76 -10.28
N SER A 250 -21.71 17.60 -10.52
CA SER A 250 -22.15 17.24 -11.87
C SER A 250 -23.27 18.16 -12.32
N ASN A 251 -23.21 18.62 -13.59
CA ASN A 251 -24.32 19.26 -14.28
C ASN A 251 -25.02 18.33 -15.27
N ASN A 252 -24.65 17.03 -15.29
CA ASN A 252 -25.31 16.01 -16.09
C ASN A 252 -26.59 15.56 -15.37
N LYS A 253 -27.75 15.87 -15.99
CA LYS A 253 -29.07 15.57 -15.45
C LYS A 253 -29.28 14.07 -15.16
N ASP A 254 -28.85 13.20 -16.07
CA ASP A 254 -29.07 11.76 -15.93
C ASP A 254 -28.24 11.18 -14.76
N GLU A 255 -27.02 11.68 -14.59
CA GLU A 255 -26.16 11.31 -13.47
C GLU A 255 -26.75 11.79 -12.12
N ILE A 256 -27.28 13.01 -12.08
CA ILE A 256 -27.94 13.55 -10.87
C ILE A 256 -29.16 12.70 -10.52
N ILE A 257 -30.04 12.42 -11.48
CA ILE A 257 -31.23 11.59 -11.28
C ILE A 257 -30.84 10.19 -10.81
N ARG A 258 -29.80 9.61 -11.40
CA ARG A 258 -29.31 8.30 -11.01
C ARG A 258 -28.89 8.28 -9.53
N ARG A 259 -28.10 9.25 -9.10
CA ARG A 259 -27.65 9.37 -7.71
C ARG A 259 -28.80 9.56 -6.76
N GLN A 260 -29.77 10.40 -7.11
CA GLN A 260 -30.99 10.64 -6.29
C GLN A 260 -31.83 9.36 -6.15
N LYS A 261 -32.02 8.59 -7.22
CA LYS A 261 -32.76 7.33 -7.18
C LYS A 261 -32.14 6.28 -6.28
N ILE A 262 -30.82 6.17 -6.27
CA ILE A 262 -30.10 5.26 -5.36
C ILE A 262 -30.32 5.69 -3.90
N ALA A 263 -30.16 6.98 -3.61
CA ALA A 263 -30.38 7.53 -2.27
C ALA A 263 -31.83 7.36 -1.81
N GLU A 264 -32.82 7.67 -2.68
CA GLU A 264 -34.26 7.48 -2.41
C GLU A 264 -34.57 6.01 -2.07
N PHE A 265 -34.03 5.07 -2.84
CA PHE A 265 -34.24 3.64 -2.59
C PHE A 265 -33.73 3.22 -1.20
N LEU A 266 -32.53 3.65 -0.81
CA LEU A 266 -31.97 3.34 0.51
C LEU A 266 -32.71 4.05 1.63
N TYR A 267 -33.19 5.28 1.41
CA TYR A 267 -33.99 6.03 2.37
C TYR A 267 -35.33 5.34 2.69
N ILE A 268 -36.00 4.82 1.67
CA ILE A 268 -37.28 4.11 1.82
C ILE A 268 -37.04 2.74 2.48
N ASN A 269 -35.99 2.01 2.14
CA ASN A 269 -35.73 0.65 2.59
C ASN A 269 -34.77 0.61 3.81
N LYS A 270 -35.20 1.14 4.94
CA LYS A 270 -34.39 1.32 6.16
C LYS A 270 -33.70 0.05 6.65
N THR A 271 -34.37 -1.08 6.65
CA THR A 271 -33.79 -2.37 7.10
C THR A 271 -32.66 -2.83 6.16
N PHE A 272 -32.81 -2.65 4.87
CA PHE A 272 -31.78 -2.92 3.88
C PHE A 272 -30.60 -1.95 4.04
N LYS A 273 -30.90 -0.64 4.21
CA LYS A 273 -29.90 0.40 4.47
C LYS A 273 -29.02 0.05 5.68
N GLU A 274 -29.60 -0.30 6.82
CA GLU A 274 -28.84 -0.69 8.04
C GLU A 274 -28.01 -1.95 7.80
N LYS A 275 -28.49 -2.90 7.01
CA LYS A 275 -27.73 -4.09 6.63
C LYS A 275 -26.49 -3.73 5.81
N ILE A 276 -26.65 -2.89 4.80
CA ILE A 276 -25.54 -2.37 3.98
C ILE A 276 -24.54 -1.61 4.85
N LYS A 277 -25.02 -0.75 5.76
CA LYS A 277 -24.20 0.00 6.70
C LYS A 277 -23.28 -0.91 7.54
N ASN A 278 -23.82 -2.03 8.03
CA ASN A 278 -23.05 -3.01 8.81
C ASN A 278 -21.93 -3.68 7.99
N TYR A 279 -22.11 -3.86 6.68
CA TYR A 279 -21.04 -4.33 5.80
C TYR A 279 -20.02 -3.24 5.52
N LEU A 280 -20.46 -2.01 5.21
CA LEU A 280 -19.58 -0.88 4.93
C LEU A 280 -18.62 -0.57 6.09
N ASN A 281 -19.08 -0.69 7.33
CA ASN A 281 -18.26 -0.51 8.54
C ASN A 281 -17.09 -1.52 8.66
N LYS A 282 -17.12 -2.63 7.94
CA LYS A 282 -16.07 -3.64 7.96
C LYS A 282 -15.04 -3.44 6.85
N ILE A 283 -15.31 -2.54 5.92
CA ILE A 283 -14.49 -2.35 4.73
C ILE A 283 -13.39 -1.33 5.02
N ASN A 284 -12.15 -1.77 4.81
CA ASN A 284 -10.97 -0.91 4.85
C ASN A 284 -10.66 -0.34 3.45
N ASP A 285 -9.60 0.45 3.33
CA ASP A 285 -9.22 1.12 2.10
C ASP A 285 -8.58 0.15 1.08
N PHE A 286 -9.36 -0.31 0.10
CA PHE A 286 -8.92 -1.24 -0.96
C PHE A 286 -7.78 -0.70 -1.79
N GLU A 287 -7.87 0.57 -2.17
CA GLU A 287 -6.96 1.21 -3.11
C GLU A 287 -5.58 1.30 -2.49
N ARG A 288 -5.53 1.79 -1.25
CA ARG A 288 -4.26 1.90 -0.51
C ARG A 288 -3.67 0.54 -0.17
N SER A 289 -4.50 -0.44 0.18
CA SER A 289 -4.03 -1.82 0.38
C SER A 289 -3.42 -2.40 -0.90
N LEU A 290 -4.06 -2.20 -2.06
CA LEU A 290 -3.54 -2.67 -3.34
C LEU A 290 -2.19 -2.03 -3.69
N SER A 291 -2.05 -0.72 -3.48
CA SER A 291 -0.79 0.00 -3.70
C SER A 291 0.32 -0.51 -2.77
N ARG A 292 0.05 -0.75 -1.48
CA ARG A 292 1.05 -1.31 -0.56
C ARG A 292 1.44 -2.75 -0.92
N ILE A 293 0.49 -3.56 -1.36
CA ILE A 293 0.78 -4.93 -1.83
C ILE A 293 1.66 -4.90 -3.10
N SER A 294 1.48 -3.94 -4.00
CA SER A 294 2.25 -3.87 -5.25
C SER A 294 3.75 -3.62 -5.01
N LEU A 295 4.08 -2.84 -4.00
CA LEU A 295 5.46 -2.52 -3.65
C LEU A 295 6.10 -3.70 -2.92
N ASN A 296 7.28 -4.13 -3.31
CA ASN A 296 7.98 -5.39 -3.00
C ASN A 296 8.15 -5.80 -1.52
N THR A 297 7.43 -5.23 -0.59
CA THR A 297 7.43 -5.66 0.80
C THR A 297 6.48 -6.85 0.98
N ILE A 298 6.96 -7.90 1.67
CA ILE A 298 6.10 -8.98 2.11
C ILE A 298 5.13 -8.41 3.15
N ASN A 299 3.86 -8.42 2.84
CA ASN A 299 2.81 -7.91 3.72
C ASN A 299 1.58 -8.82 3.70
N ALA A 300 1.69 -9.96 4.36
CA ALA A 300 0.61 -10.95 4.43
C ALA A 300 -0.64 -10.38 5.10
N LYS A 301 -0.48 -9.46 6.06
CA LYS A 301 -1.58 -8.77 6.73
C LYS A 301 -2.42 -7.96 5.75
N GLU A 302 -1.79 -7.15 4.90
CA GLU A 302 -2.51 -6.35 3.89
C GLU A 302 -3.24 -7.22 2.87
N LEU A 303 -2.59 -8.32 2.45
CA LEU A 303 -3.21 -9.24 1.51
C LEU A 303 -4.46 -9.92 2.11
N LEU A 304 -4.39 -10.29 3.39
CA LEU A 304 -5.54 -10.85 4.10
C LEU A 304 -6.67 -9.81 4.26
N ILE A 305 -6.36 -8.58 4.68
CA ILE A 305 -7.33 -7.49 4.82
C ILE A 305 -8.02 -7.21 3.47
N LEU A 306 -7.24 -7.15 2.38
CA LEU A 306 -7.81 -6.95 1.05
C LEU A 306 -8.76 -8.10 0.68
N ALA A 307 -8.40 -9.35 0.91
CA ALA A 307 -9.25 -10.51 0.64
C ALA A 307 -10.55 -10.48 1.48
N GLU A 308 -10.48 -10.08 2.75
CA GLU A 308 -11.67 -9.91 3.61
C GLU A 308 -12.58 -8.79 3.09
N ASN A 309 -12.03 -7.67 2.66
CA ASN A 309 -12.78 -6.58 2.05
C ASN A 309 -13.49 -7.01 0.76
N LEU A 310 -12.78 -7.74 -0.12
CA LEU A 310 -13.33 -8.24 -1.38
C LEU A 310 -14.47 -9.23 -1.11
N LYS A 311 -14.31 -10.14 -0.14
CA LYS A 311 -15.36 -11.05 0.30
C LYS A 311 -16.58 -10.28 0.81
N THR A 312 -16.39 -9.28 1.68
CA THR A 312 -17.48 -8.45 2.19
C THR A 312 -18.23 -7.72 1.06
N THR A 313 -17.51 -7.28 0.03
CA THR A 313 -18.12 -6.65 -1.16
C THR A 313 -18.96 -7.65 -1.96
N LEU A 314 -18.54 -8.91 -2.08
CA LEU A 314 -19.35 -9.97 -2.69
C LEU A 314 -20.60 -10.28 -1.86
N GLU A 315 -20.51 -10.23 -0.53
CA GLU A 315 -21.67 -10.36 0.34
C GLU A 315 -22.68 -9.23 0.11
N ILE A 316 -22.22 -7.97 -0.03
CA ILE A 316 -23.08 -6.83 -0.42
C ILE A 316 -23.74 -7.09 -1.78
N LYS A 317 -22.98 -7.53 -2.77
CA LYS A 317 -23.52 -7.88 -4.10
C LYS A 317 -24.62 -8.95 -4.02
N SER A 318 -24.41 -10.00 -3.23
CA SER A 318 -25.39 -11.03 -2.98
C SER A 318 -26.67 -10.48 -2.32
N GLU A 319 -26.55 -9.61 -1.32
CA GLU A 319 -27.68 -8.95 -0.68
C GLU A 319 -28.51 -8.10 -1.66
N ILE A 320 -27.82 -7.35 -2.53
CA ILE A 320 -28.48 -6.55 -3.58
C ILE A 320 -29.27 -7.45 -4.55
N ASN A 321 -28.65 -8.55 -4.98
CA ASN A 321 -29.27 -9.47 -5.95
C ASN A 321 -30.49 -10.20 -5.35
N ASN A 322 -30.46 -10.51 -4.05
CA ASN A 322 -31.52 -11.21 -3.34
C ASN A 322 -32.65 -10.27 -2.88
N PHE A 323 -32.44 -8.95 -2.91
CA PHE A 323 -33.47 -8.01 -2.48
C PHE A 323 -34.56 -7.86 -3.53
N LYS A 324 -35.82 -8.21 -3.17
CA LYS A 324 -36.97 -8.06 -4.05
C LYS A 324 -37.18 -6.59 -4.40
N ASN A 325 -37.39 -6.31 -5.69
CA ASN A 325 -37.60 -4.94 -6.20
C ASN A 325 -36.43 -3.97 -5.93
N CYS A 326 -35.20 -4.48 -5.93
CA CYS A 326 -34.02 -3.61 -5.84
C CYS A 326 -33.98 -2.63 -7.02
N ASP A 327 -33.54 -1.39 -6.73
CA ASP A 327 -33.39 -0.35 -7.75
C ASP A 327 -32.46 -0.78 -8.88
N ARG A 328 -32.87 -0.46 -10.13
CA ARG A 328 -32.12 -0.87 -11.34
C ARG A 328 -30.71 -0.33 -11.39
N PHE A 329 -30.47 0.88 -10.85
CA PHE A 329 -29.16 1.50 -10.88
C PHE A 329 -28.19 0.84 -9.90
N ILE A 330 -28.69 0.45 -8.71
CA ILE A 330 -27.88 -0.32 -7.75
C ILE A 330 -27.54 -1.68 -8.34
N LYS A 331 -28.49 -2.37 -8.95
CA LYS A 331 -28.24 -3.66 -9.64
C LYS A 331 -27.20 -3.50 -10.74
N PHE A 332 -27.34 -2.52 -11.60
CA PHE A 332 -26.38 -2.23 -12.66
C PHE A 332 -24.97 -1.99 -12.13
N LEU A 333 -24.82 -1.27 -11.00
CA LEU A 333 -23.52 -1.07 -10.38
C LEU A 333 -22.95 -2.39 -9.83
N SER A 334 -23.80 -3.23 -9.22
CA SER A 334 -23.36 -4.52 -8.67
C SER A 334 -22.98 -5.54 -9.75
N GLU A 335 -23.61 -5.51 -10.91
CA GLU A 335 -23.33 -6.38 -12.05
C GLU A 335 -21.95 -6.14 -12.67
N LYS A 336 -21.41 -4.93 -12.53
CA LYS A 336 -20.06 -4.59 -12.97
C LYS A 336 -18.96 -5.28 -12.16
N ILE A 337 -19.29 -5.76 -10.95
CA ILE A 337 -18.33 -6.45 -10.10
C ILE A 337 -18.05 -7.83 -10.68
N LYS A 338 -16.84 -7.99 -11.19
CA LYS A 338 -16.33 -9.25 -11.72
C LYS A 338 -14.97 -9.50 -11.09
N ILE A 339 -14.86 -10.48 -10.22
CA ILE A 339 -13.61 -10.87 -9.59
C ILE A 339 -13.56 -12.38 -9.45
N ASN A 340 -12.37 -12.94 -9.45
CA ASN A 340 -12.16 -14.35 -9.22
C ASN A 340 -12.42 -14.69 -7.75
N GLU A 341 -13.59 -15.27 -7.46
CA GLU A 341 -14.00 -15.63 -6.10
C GLU A 341 -13.09 -16.73 -5.52
N ASP A 342 -12.66 -17.70 -6.34
CA ASP A 342 -11.78 -18.79 -5.89
C ASP A 342 -10.45 -18.24 -5.38
N LEU A 343 -9.90 -17.20 -6.01
CA LEU A 343 -8.69 -16.53 -5.55
C LEU A 343 -8.87 -15.89 -4.16
N ILE A 344 -10.01 -15.25 -3.93
CA ILE A 344 -10.33 -14.65 -2.62
C ILE A 344 -10.36 -15.74 -1.54
N PHE A 345 -11.08 -16.82 -1.79
CA PHE A 345 -11.17 -17.94 -0.84
C PHE A 345 -9.83 -18.64 -0.62
N GLU A 346 -9.02 -18.76 -1.68
CA GLU A 346 -7.66 -19.29 -1.58
C GLU A 346 -6.78 -18.43 -0.66
N ILE A 347 -6.77 -17.10 -0.83
CA ILE A 347 -6.01 -16.19 0.05
C ILE A 347 -6.48 -16.31 1.50
N LEU A 348 -7.80 -16.32 1.73
CA LEU A 348 -8.39 -16.46 3.07
C LEU A 348 -8.05 -17.81 3.73
N LYS A 349 -7.90 -18.86 2.93
CA LYS A 349 -7.47 -20.18 3.40
C LYS A 349 -5.96 -20.26 3.63
N ALA A 350 -5.17 -19.62 2.76
CA ALA A 350 -3.71 -19.68 2.80
C ALA A 350 -3.14 -18.91 3.99
N ILE A 351 -3.65 -17.71 4.29
CA ILE A 351 -3.04 -16.80 5.26
C ILE A 351 -3.69 -16.97 6.65
N LYS A 352 -2.85 -17.04 7.68
CA LYS A 352 -3.29 -17.13 9.08
C LYS A 352 -3.97 -15.84 9.54
N LYS A 353 -5.09 -15.95 10.25
CA LYS A 353 -5.73 -14.79 10.87
C LYS A 353 -4.90 -14.12 11.99
N SER A 354 -3.96 -14.85 12.57
CA SER A 354 -3.07 -14.32 13.61
C SER A 354 -2.19 -13.16 13.12
N VAL A 355 -1.91 -13.08 11.80
CA VAL A 355 -1.14 -11.96 11.23
C VAL A 355 -1.80 -10.58 11.42
N LEU A 356 -3.10 -10.53 11.70
CA LEU A 356 -3.80 -9.28 11.99
C LEU A 356 -3.36 -8.66 13.33
N HIS A 357 -2.91 -9.49 14.27
CA HIS A 357 -2.54 -9.10 15.63
C HIS A 357 -1.03 -9.18 15.91
N GLU A 358 -0.29 -9.91 15.07
CA GLU A 358 1.14 -10.15 15.24
C GLU A 358 1.93 -9.48 14.12
N ASN A 359 2.90 -8.62 14.48
CA ASN A 359 3.86 -8.06 13.53
C ASN A 359 5.00 -9.06 13.30
N LYS A 360 4.71 -10.23 12.77
CA LYS A 360 5.71 -11.23 12.39
C LYS A 360 5.74 -11.36 10.87
N ASP A 361 6.92 -11.25 10.31
CA ASP A 361 7.16 -11.43 8.87
C ASP A 361 7.25 -12.91 8.46
N ASN A 362 7.14 -13.83 9.41
CA ASN A 362 7.31 -15.29 9.24
C ASN A 362 6.13 -16.05 9.86
N ASP A 363 5.92 -17.28 9.41
CA ASP A 363 4.89 -18.20 9.88
C ASP A 363 3.46 -17.68 9.64
N PHE A 364 3.23 -17.13 8.44
CA PHE A 364 1.94 -16.55 8.05
C PHE A 364 1.06 -17.48 7.20
N ILE A 365 1.58 -18.61 6.70
CA ILE A 365 0.79 -19.57 5.91
C ILE A 365 0.17 -20.63 6.83
N ASN A 366 -1.14 -20.87 6.66
CA ASN A 366 -1.90 -21.88 7.39
C ASN A 366 -1.40 -23.31 7.10
N ARG A 367 -1.50 -24.17 8.10
CA ARG A 367 -1.37 -25.61 7.89
C ARG A 367 -2.48 -26.13 6.97
N GLY A 368 -2.16 -27.10 6.15
CA GLY A 368 -3.07 -27.71 5.18
C GLY A 368 -3.18 -26.93 3.87
N TYR A 369 -2.43 -25.82 3.70
CA TYR A 369 -2.33 -25.13 2.42
C TYR A 369 -1.35 -25.84 1.46
N SER A 370 -0.20 -26.27 1.98
CA SER A 370 0.82 -26.99 1.21
C SER A 370 1.37 -28.18 2.01
N ASN A 371 1.31 -29.37 1.42
CA ASN A 371 1.87 -30.57 2.01
C ASN A 371 3.40 -30.49 2.21
N GLU A 372 4.11 -29.77 1.33
CA GLU A 372 5.54 -29.56 1.42
C GLU A 372 5.89 -28.69 2.63
N LEU A 373 5.20 -27.55 2.77
CA LEU A 373 5.39 -26.66 3.91
C LEU A 373 5.06 -27.35 5.23
N ASP A 374 3.98 -28.14 5.26
CA ASP A 374 3.55 -28.85 6.46
C ASP A 374 4.60 -29.87 6.91
N LYS A 375 5.21 -30.64 6.00
CA LYS A 375 6.31 -31.56 6.31
C LYS A 375 7.51 -30.85 6.94
N VAL A 376 7.88 -29.67 6.41
CA VAL A 376 9.02 -28.90 6.94
C VAL A 376 8.67 -28.33 8.33
N LYS A 377 7.44 -27.84 8.54
CA LYS A 377 6.94 -27.39 9.86
C LYS A 377 6.90 -28.55 10.88
N ASP A 378 6.62 -29.76 10.44
CA ASP A 378 6.65 -30.95 11.32
C ASP A 378 8.08 -31.31 11.72
N ILE A 379 9.06 -31.16 10.82
CA ILE A 379 10.50 -31.33 11.16
C ILE A 379 10.92 -30.29 12.20
N GLN A 380 10.51 -29.03 12.03
CA GLN A 380 10.79 -27.95 12.98
C GLN A 380 10.20 -28.25 14.37
N ASN A 381 8.94 -28.66 14.46
CA ASN A 381 8.26 -28.95 15.72
C ASN A 381 8.87 -30.18 16.42
N SER A 382 9.10 -31.27 15.67
CA SER A 382 9.76 -32.48 16.22
C SER A 382 11.18 -32.19 16.72
N SER A 383 11.85 -31.20 16.13
CA SER A 383 13.17 -30.76 16.60
C SER A 383 13.08 -29.99 17.92
N GLY A 384 11.99 -29.25 18.16
CA GLY A 384 11.70 -28.60 19.45
C GLY A 384 11.52 -29.63 20.57
N ASP A 385 10.80 -30.72 20.33
CA ASP A 385 10.61 -31.79 21.27
C ASP A 385 11.95 -32.47 21.60
N LYS A 386 12.82 -32.67 20.62
CA LYS A 386 14.19 -33.21 20.82
C LYS A 386 15.08 -32.34 21.70
N ILE A 387 14.91 -31.02 21.69
CA ILE A 387 15.64 -30.12 22.60
C ILE A 387 15.28 -30.43 24.06
N ILE A 388 13.99 -30.65 24.33
CA ILE A 388 13.51 -31.04 25.67
C ILE A 388 14.06 -32.42 26.06
N GLU A 389 14.04 -33.35 25.12
CA GLU A 389 14.61 -34.71 25.34
C GLU A 389 16.12 -34.64 25.63
N PHE A 390 16.88 -33.84 24.87
CA PHE A 390 18.31 -33.63 25.13
C PHE A 390 18.55 -32.94 26.48
N GLN A 391 17.73 -31.98 26.86
CA GLN A 391 17.85 -31.36 28.18
C GLN A 391 17.67 -32.40 29.30
N LEU A 392 16.65 -33.24 29.21
CA LEU A 392 16.43 -34.32 30.20
C LEU A 392 17.56 -35.32 30.19
N LYS A 393 18.05 -35.77 29.03
CA LYS A 393 19.22 -36.63 28.86
C LYS A 393 20.44 -36.07 29.56
N TYR A 394 20.75 -34.78 29.34
CA TYR A 394 21.93 -34.16 29.97
C TYR A 394 21.77 -33.91 31.46
N ILE A 395 20.56 -33.63 31.97
CA ILE A 395 20.27 -33.55 33.40
C ILE A 395 20.53 -34.91 34.07
N THR A 396 20.02 -35.97 33.46
CA THR A 396 20.19 -37.35 34.00
C THR A 396 21.65 -37.78 34.01
N LEU A 397 22.38 -37.46 32.93
CA LEU A 397 23.80 -37.81 32.78
C LEU A 397 24.70 -37.06 33.78
N THR A 398 24.51 -35.76 33.89
CA THR A 398 25.36 -34.88 34.70
C THR A 398 24.93 -34.74 36.15
N LYS A 399 23.69 -35.20 36.45
CA LYS A 399 23.03 -35.00 37.76
C LYS A 399 22.95 -33.53 38.20
N ILE A 400 22.86 -32.60 37.20
CA ILE A 400 22.73 -31.18 37.43
C ILE A 400 21.30 -30.74 37.14
N ASN A 401 20.43 -30.68 38.13
CA ASN A 401 19.00 -30.34 37.95
C ASN A 401 18.77 -28.90 37.43
N SER A 402 19.75 -28.01 37.58
CA SER A 402 19.69 -26.63 37.15
C SER A 402 20.14 -26.43 35.69
N LEU A 403 20.57 -27.47 34.98
CA LEU A 403 20.98 -27.44 33.59
C LEU A 403 19.81 -27.05 32.70
N LYS A 404 20.03 -26.07 31.79
CA LYS A 404 19.03 -25.64 30.82
C LYS A 404 19.66 -25.52 29.44
N ILE A 405 18.92 -25.95 28.41
CA ILE A 405 19.27 -25.61 27.04
C ILE A 405 18.58 -24.29 26.71
N LYS A 406 19.36 -23.28 26.28
CA LYS A 406 18.90 -21.95 25.88
C LYS A 406 19.35 -21.64 24.48
N TYR A 407 18.68 -20.68 23.84
CA TYR A 407 19.05 -20.13 22.54
C TYR A 407 19.43 -18.67 22.65
N ASN A 408 20.50 -18.27 21.98
CA ASN A 408 20.77 -16.87 21.69
C ASN A 408 21.34 -16.70 20.27
N LYS A 409 21.19 -15.51 19.68
CA LYS A 409 21.56 -15.24 18.28
C LYS A 409 23.08 -15.41 18.00
N VAL A 410 23.95 -15.35 18.99
CA VAL A 410 25.42 -15.42 18.82
C VAL A 410 25.95 -16.83 18.97
N LEU A 411 25.45 -17.57 20.00
CA LEU A 411 25.96 -18.90 20.34
C LEU A 411 25.07 -20.04 19.83
N GLY A 412 23.87 -19.71 19.31
CA GLY A 412 22.88 -20.72 18.98
C GLY A 412 22.28 -21.42 20.19
N TYR A 413 21.88 -22.67 20.04
CA TYR A 413 21.44 -23.51 21.15
C TYR A 413 22.65 -23.94 21.98
N HIS A 414 22.59 -23.65 23.29
CA HIS A 414 23.68 -23.95 24.20
C HIS A 414 23.15 -24.43 25.56
N ILE A 415 23.95 -25.28 26.22
CA ILE A 415 23.71 -25.80 27.55
C ILE A 415 24.27 -24.79 28.53
N GLU A 416 23.43 -24.25 29.41
CA GLU A 416 23.83 -23.28 30.43
C GLU A 416 23.79 -23.93 31.80
N ILE A 417 24.91 -23.86 32.54
CA ILE A 417 25.06 -24.33 33.91
C ILE A 417 25.67 -23.22 34.79
N ARG A 418 25.46 -23.30 36.10
CA ARG A 418 26.13 -22.44 37.08
C ARG A 418 27.59 -22.84 37.29
N THR A 419 28.45 -21.89 37.57
CA THR A 419 29.90 -22.09 37.76
C THR A 419 30.24 -23.10 38.88
N ASN A 420 29.39 -23.23 39.88
CA ASN A 420 29.57 -24.18 40.99
C ASN A 420 29.36 -25.68 40.60
N HIS A 421 29.02 -25.98 39.34
CA HIS A 421 28.84 -27.33 38.82
C HIS A 421 29.89 -27.72 37.77
N LEU A 422 30.95 -26.95 37.61
CA LEU A 422 32.01 -27.17 36.62
C LEU A 422 32.65 -28.54 36.73
N ASP A 423 32.99 -28.98 37.97
CA ASP A 423 33.64 -30.26 38.22
C ASP A 423 32.83 -31.44 37.74
N LYS A 424 31.49 -31.36 37.76
CA LYS A 424 30.61 -32.41 37.33
C LYS A 424 30.55 -32.53 35.82
N ILE A 425 30.60 -31.44 35.06
CA ILE A 425 30.48 -31.43 33.59
C ILE A 425 31.81 -31.74 32.91
N ASN A 426 32.93 -31.35 33.52
CA ASN A 426 34.26 -31.63 32.99
C ASN A 426 34.65 -33.13 33.00
N LEU A 427 33.83 -33.97 33.66
CA LEU A 427 33.96 -35.45 33.61
C LEU A 427 33.50 -36.04 32.28
N PHE A 428 32.90 -35.27 31.37
CA PHE A 428 32.33 -35.77 30.15
C PHE A 428 32.89 -35.03 28.92
N ASP A 429 33.67 -35.69 28.12
CA ASP A 429 34.35 -35.12 26.92
C ASP A 429 33.37 -34.63 25.82
N GLN A 430 32.12 -35.03 25.87
CA GLN A 430 31.10 -34.63 24.88
C GLN A 430 30.64 -33.17 25.03
N PHE A 431 30.90 -32.50 26.16
CA PHE A 431 30.53 -31.09 26.39
C PHE A 431 31.67 -30.16 25.93
N ILE A 432 31.46 -29.51 24.83
CA ILE A 432 32.41 -28.54 24.23
C ILE A 432 32.17 -27.19 24.83
N HIS A 433 33.15 -26.63 25.49
CA HIS A 433 33.08 -25.27 26.09
C HIS A 433 32.89 -24.20 25.00
N ARG A 434 32.00 -23.24 25.24
CA ARG A 434 31.71 -22.12 24.32
C ARG A 434 32.02 -20.77 24.96
N GLN A 435 31.52 -20.53 26.15
CA GLN A 435 31.66 -19.23 26.81
C GLN A 435 31.55 -19.37 28.35
N THR A 436 32.34 -18.60 29.09
CA THR A 436 32.21 -18.41 30.52
C THR A 436 31.75 -16.99 30.82
N THR A 437 30.77 -16.86 31.71
CA THR A 437 30.31 -15.59 32.28
C THR A 437 30.56 -15.59 33.80
N ALA A 438 30.34 -14.48 34.49
CA ALA A 438 30.55 -14.41 35.94
C ALA A 438 29.76 -15.43 36.77
N GLN A 439 28.59 -15.88 36.29
CA GLN A 439 27.68 -16.77 37.04
C GLN A 439 27.40 -18.09 36.35
N THR A 440 27.61 -18.20 35.04
CA THR A 440 27.26 -19.36 34.25
C THR A 440 28.34 -19.71 33.23
N VAL A 441 28.41 -21.00 32.91
CA VAL A 441 29.25 -21.52 31.82
C VAL A 441 28.36 -22.16 30.77
N ARG A 442 28.72 -21.96 29.52
CA ARG A 442 27.94 -22.38 28.35
C ARG A 442 28.72 -23.42 27.55
N TYR A 443 28.05 -24.51 27.28
CA TYR A 443 28.60 -25.65 26.54
C TYR A 443 27.70 -25.98 25.35
N THR A 444 28.23 -26.75 24.42
CA THR A 444 27.47 -27.40 23.37
C THR A 444 27.88 -28.86 23.26
N THR A 445 27.12 -29.68 22.51
CA THR A 445 27.49 -31.04 22.13
C THR A 445 27.37 -31.19 20.63
N LYS A 446 28.01 -32.22 20.07
CA LYS A 446 27.88 -32.51 18.64
C LYS A 446 26.43 -32.78 18.23
N GLU A 447 25.70 -33.55 19.07
CA GLU A 447 24.26 -33.85 18.84
C GLU A 447 23.41 -32.55 18.82
N LEU A 448 23.70 -31.61 19.72
CA LEU A 448 22.96 -30.34 19.82
C LEU A 448 23.29 -29.44 18.62
N LEU A 449 24.54 -29.40 18.14
CA LEU A 449 24.93 -28.69 16.94
C LEU A 449 24.26 -29.26 15.68
N ASP A 450 24.24 -30.62 15.54
CA ASP A 450 23.58 -31.25 14.38
C ASP A 450 22.07 -30.97 14.38
N LEU A 451 21.43 -30.94 15.56
CA LEU A 451 20.04 -30.56 15.69
C LEU A 451 19.80 -29.09 15.32
N GLU A 452 20.68 -28.19 15.77
CA GLU A 452 20.61 -26.77 15.43
C GLU A 452 20.72 -26.52 13.93
N ILE A 453 21.64 -27.20 13.24
CA ILE A 453 21.78 -27.11 11.78
C ILE A 453 20.45 -27.51 11.11
N LYS A 454 19.83 -28.62 11.55
CA LYS A 454 18.52 -29.06 11.02
C LYS A 454 17.41 -28.04 11.25
N ILE A 455 17.34 -27.46 12.44
CA ILE A 455 16.35 -26.42 12.77
C ILE A 455 16.56 -25.19 11.88
N ASN A 456 17.80 -24.74 11.73
CA ASN A 456 18.12 -23.57 10.91
C ASN A 456 17.80 -23.80 9.42
N GLN A 457 18.11 -24.99 8.89
CA GLN A 457 17.74 -25.37 7.53
C GLN A 457 16.23 -25.43 7.34
N ALA A 458 15.49 -26.02 8.30
CA ALA A 458 14.03 -26.05 8.25
C ALA A 458 13.43 -24.64 8.30
N ASN A 459 13.91 -23.77 9.20
CA ASN A 459 13.47 -22.37 9.28
C ASN A 459 13.71 -21.60 7.99
N LYS A 460 14.89 -21.78 7.38
CA LYS A 460 15.23 -21.16 6.11
C LYS A 460 14.27 -21.61 5.00
N LEU A 461 14.04 -22.90 4.89
CA LEU A 461 13.15 -23.47 3.87
C LEU A 461 11.68 -23.06 4.10
N ILE A 462 11.21 -23.01 5.36
CA ILE A 462 9.87 -22.48 5.69
C ILE A 462 9.73 -21.05 5.17
N ASN A 463 10.70 -20.19 5.47
CA ASN A 463 10.67 -18.80 5.04
C ASN A 463 10.67 -18.66 3.51
N GLU A 464 11.51 -19.44 2.82
CA GLU A 464 11.58 -19.44 1.34
C GLU A 464 10.22 -19.86 0.75
N LEU A 465 9.65 -20.96 1.21
CA LEU A 465 8.33 -21.45 0.75
C LEU A 465 7.20 -20.47 1.04
N GLU A 466 7.17 -19.87 2.23
CA GLU A 466 6.14 -18.87 2.58
C GLU A 466 6.24 -17.62 1.71
N ILE A 467 7.46 -17.14 1.42
CA ILE A 467 7.71 -16.04 0.50
C ILE A 467 7.22 -16.38 -0.91
N ASP A 468 7.54 -17.57 -1.42
CA ASP A 468 7.13 -18.00 -2.75
C ASP A 468 5.60 -18.07 -2.87
N PHE A 469 4.91 -18.65 -1.90
CA PHE A 469 3.44 -18.67 -1.87
C PHE A 469 2.85 -17.26 -1.81
N TYR A 470 3.42 -16.38 -0.98
CA TYR A 470 3.00 -14.98 -0.94
C TYR A 470 3.16 -14.29 -2.30
N LEU A 471 4.30 -14.46 -2.98
CA LEU A 471 4.55 -13.84 -4.28
C LEU A 471 3.60 -14.36 -5.36
N ILE A 472 3.25 -15.64 -5.34
CA ILE A 472 2.24 -16.22 -6.25
C ILE A 472 0.87 -15.57 -6.01
N LEU A 473 0.41 -15.52 -4.76
CA LEU A 473 -0.88 -14.92 -4.41
C LEU A 473 -0.89 -13.42 -4.72
N LYS A 474 0.18 -12.70 -4.39
CA LYS A 474 0.39 -11.29 -4.74
C LYS A 474 0.25 -11.06 -6.24
N LYS A 475 0.94 -11.83 -7.07
CA LYS A 475 0.88 -11.69 -8.53
C LYS A 475 -0.56 -11.85 -9.03
N ARG A 476 -1.24 -12.90 -8.60
CA ARG A 476 -2.62 -13.19 -9.03
C ARG A 476 -3.61 -12.10 -8.60
N ILE A 477 -3.48 -11.54 -7.38
CA ILE A 477 -4.38 -10.46 -6.94
C ILE A 477 -4.09 -9.14 -7.70
N LEU A 478 -2.84 -8.87 -8.08
CA LEU A 478 -2.48 -7.71 -8.89
C LEU A 478 -2.98 -7.81 -10.33
N GLU A 479 -3.16 -9.01 -10.87
CA GLU A 479 -3.81 -9.24 -12.17
C GLU A 479 -5.30 -8.81 -12.13
N GLU A 480 -5.95 -8.88 -10.96
CA GLU A 480 -7.34 -8.46 -10.73
C GLU A 480 -7.50 -6.95 -10.44
N LYS A 481 -6.44 -6.14 -10.53
CA LYS A 481 -6.42 -4.72 -10.11
C LYS A 481 -7.58 -3.89 -10.65
N GLN A 482 -7.96 -4.05 -11.92
CA GLN A 482 -9.05 -3.28 -12.53
C GLN A 482 -10.41 -3.63 -11.91
N ASN A 483 -10.64 -4.91 -11.63
CA ASN A 483 -11.83 -5.37 -10.94
C ASN A 483 -11.89 -4.84 -9.50
N ILE A 484 -10.75 -4.82 -8.80
CA ILE A 484 -10.62 -4.28 -7.44
C ILE A 484 -10.93 -2.78 -7.42
N PHE A 485 -10.41 -2.00 -8.39
CA PHE A 485 -10.73 -0.58 -8.52
C PHE A 485 -12.22 -0.35 -8.79
N GLN A 486 -12.86 -1.17 -9.64
CA GLN A 486 -14.30 -1.09 -9.87
C GLN A 486 -15.11 -1.41 -8.60
N MET A 487 -14.65 -2.37 -7.79
CA MET A 487 -15.27 -2.67 -6.49
C MET A 487 -15.14 -1.50 -5.52
N SER A 488 -13.99 -0.83 -5.47
CA SER A 488 -13.81 0.38 -4.67
C SER A 488 -14.77 1.51 -5.11
N ASP A 489 -14.90 1.73 -6.42
CA ASP A 489 -15.82 2.73 -6.97
C ASP A 489 -17.28 2.41 -6.64
N PHE A 490 -17.67 1.13 -6.69
CA PHE A 490 -18.99 0.67 -6.28
C PHE A 490 -19.25 0.94 -4.80
N ILE A 491 -18.32 0.56 -3.92
CA ILE A 491 -18.43 0.78 -2.47
C ILE A 491 -18.54 2.27 -2.16
N ALA A 492 -17.71 3.11 -2.78
CA ALA A 492 -17.75 4.55 -2.58
C ALA A 492 -19.10 5.17 -2.96
N GLN A 493 -19.69 4.76 -4.10
CA GLN A 493 -21.00 5.23 -4.54
C GLN A 493 -22.13 4.77 -3.60
N LEU A 494 -22.06 3.50 -3.18
CA LEU A 494 -23.06 2.92 -2.27
C LEU A 494 -23.00 3.58 -0.88
N ASP A 495 -21.78 3.86 -0.38
CA ASP A 495 -21.55 4.50 0.90
C ASP A 495 -22.12 5.94 0.94
N ILE A 496 -21.85 6.74 -0.11
CA ILE A 496 -22.45 8.08 -0.23
C ILE A 496 -24.00 8.01 -0.25
N ALA A 497 -24.57 7.08 -0.98
CA ALA A 497 -26.00 6.91 -1.01
C ALA A 497 -26.57 6.42 0.33
N ASN A 498 -25.80 5.64 1.09
CA ASN A 498 -26.21 5.13 2.39
C ASN A 498 -26.13 6.18 3.52
N MET A 499 -25.33 7.23 3.37
CA MET A 499 -25.22 8.29 4.39
C MET A 499 -26.45 9.20 4.44
N THR A 500 -27.25 9.26 3.35
CA THR A 500 -28.53 10.00 3.27
C THR A 500 -29.64 9.26 4.02
#